data_c644c636d3fe3dd84a936d72f00833b2
#
_entry.id   c644c636d3fe3dd84a936d72f00833b2
#
_cell.length_a   1.000
_cell.length_b   1.000
_cell.length_c   1.000
_cell.angle_alpha   90.00
_cell.angle_beta   90.00
_cell.angle_gamma   90.00
#
_symmetry.space_group_name_H-M   'P 1'
#
loop_
_entity.id
_entity.type
_entity.pdbx_description
1 polymer ?
#
loop_
_entity_poly.entity_id
_entity_poly.type
_entity_poly.pdbx_seq_one_letter_code
_entity_poly.pdbx_strand_id
1 'polypeptide(L)' 'MRQTIAIAQNDIKKLKDQLTALDRNVLAIEKARDAYRQQFDIGQRSLLDLLNAENEVYTARRSLAVAQADLEIAKLRTQ' A
#
# COMPACT_ATOMS: atom_id res chain seq x y z
N MET A 1 6.37 -16.92 -27.73
CA MET A 1 6.43 -15.47 -27.70
C MET A 1 5.09 -14.80 -27.45
N ARG A 2 4.02 -15.26 -28.09
CA ARG A 2 2.69 -14.69 -27.85
C ARG A 2 2.26 -14.83 -26.39
N GLN A 3 2.60 -15.97 -25.78
CA GLN A 3 2.27 -16.21 -24.37
C GLN A 3 2.98 -15.23 -23.45
N THR A 4 4.20 -14.86 -23.77
CA THR A 4 4.97 -13.90 -22.97
C THR A 4 4.32 -12.52 -22.98
N ILE A 5 3.82 -12.10 -24.14
CA ILE A 5 3.15 -10.79 -24.27
C ILE A 5 1.83 -10.81 -23.47
N ALA A 6 1.06 -11.89 -23.59
CA ALA A 6 -0.19 -12.02 -22.87
C ALA A 6 0.03 -12.03 -21.36
N ILE A 7 1.08 -12.73 -20.90
CA ILE A 7 1.43 -12.76 -19.48
C ILE A 7 1.81 -11.37 -18.99
N ALA A 8 2.57 -10.62 -19.78
CA ALA A 8 2.98 -9.26 -19.41
C ALA A 8 1.76 -8.33 -19.26
N GLN A 9 0.79 -8.44 -20.15
CA GLN A 9 -0.44 -7.65 -20.07
C GLN A 9 -1.25 -8.01 -18.83
N ASN A 10 -1.35 -9.29 -18.51
CA ASN A 10 -2.02 -9.77 -17.30
C ASN A 10 -1.32 -9.26 -16.05
N ASP A 11 0.01 -9.24 -16.06
CA ASP A 11 0.79 -8.75 -14.94
C ASP A 11 0.54 -7.25 -14.69
N ILE A 12 0.44 -6.46 -15.75
CA ILE A 12 0.14 -5.04 -15.62
C ILE A 12 -1.25 -4.83 -15.01
N LYS A 13 -2.24 -5.61 -15.45
CA LYS A 13 -3.57 -5.53 -14.90
C LYS A 13 -3.58 -5.90 -13.42
N LYS A 14 -2.89 -6.98 -13.06
CA LYS A 14 -2.77 -7.39 -11.65
C LYS A 14 -2.09 -6.33 -10.81
N LEU A 15 -1.03 -5.70 -11.34
CA LEU A 15 -0.33 -4.63 -10.63
C LEU A 15 -1.24 -3.42 -10.40
N LYS A 16 -2.05 -3.05 -11.39
CA LYS A 16 -3.02 -1.97 -11.24
C LYS A 16 -4.06 -2.30 -10.17
N ASP A 17 -4.56 -3.52 -10.17
CA ASP A 17 -5.52 -3.98 -9.16
C ASP A 17 -4.90 -3.96 -7.77
N GLN A 18 -3.63 -4.39 -7.66
CA GLN A 18 -2.89 -4.33 -6.40
C GLN A 18 -2.71 -2.90 -5.92
N LEU A 19 -2.40 -1.98 -6.83
CA LEU A 19 -2.25 -0.57 -6.46
C LEU A 19 -3.55 0.01 -5.90
N THR A 20 -4.68 -0.32 -6.51
CA THR A 20 -5.97 0.14 -6.01
C THR A 20 -6.24 -0.42 -4.61
N ALA A 21 -5.97 -1.71 -4.40
CA ALA A 21 -6.15 -2.36 -3.10
C ALA A 21 -5.21 -1.76 -2.06
N LEU A 22 -3.94 -1.53 -2.42
CA LEU A 22 -2.96 -0.95 -1.50
C LEU A 22 -3.31 0.49 -1.14
N ASP A 23 -3.81 1.26 -2.10
CA ASP A 23 -4.23 2.64 -1.85
C ASP A 23 -5.36 2.69 -0.83
N ARG A 24 -6.36 1.82 -0.99
CA ARG A 24 -7.45 1.70 -0.03
C ARG A 24 -6.96 1.26 1.34
N ASN A 25 -6.01 0.33 1.35
CA ASN A 25 -5.42 -0.17 2.59
C ASN A 25 -4.68 0.94 3.34
N VAL A 26 -3.91 1.76 2.61
CA VAL A 26 -3.21 2.91 3.20
C VAL A 26 -4.20 3.86 3.83
N LEU A 27 -5.29 4.19 3.13
CA LEU A 27 -6.33 5.08 3.66
C LEU A 27 -6.96 4.53 4.94
N ALA A 28 -7.26 3.22 4.95
CA ALA A 28 -7.84 2.56 6.13
C ALA A 28 -6.87 2.60 7.31
N ILE A 29 -5.60 2.32 7.07
CA ILE A 29 -4.58 2.31 8.10
C ILE A 29 -4.33 3.73 8.65
N GLU A 30 -4.36 4.73 7.77
CA GLU A 30 -4.22 6.13 8.20
C GLU A 30 -5.38 6.56 9.09
N LYS A 31 -6.60 6.15 8.75
CA LYS A 31 -7.77 6.44 9.58
C LYS A 31 -7.67 5.74 10.94
N ALA A 32 -7.20 4.50 10.95
CA ALA A 32 -7.00 3.77 12.20
C ALA A 32 -5.95 4.46 13.07
N ARG A 33 -4.86 4.92 12.45
CA ARG A 33 -3.82 5.67 13.18
C ARG A 33 -4.38 6.93 13.80
N ASP A 34 -5.18 7.67 13.05
CA ASP A 34 -5.78 8.91 13.56
C ASP A 34 -6.70 8.63 14.74
N ALA A 35 -7.48 7.54 14.68
CA ALA A 35 -8.32 7.12 15.79
C ALA A 35 -7.47 6.75 17.02
N TYR A 36 -6.38 6.03 16.82
CA TYR A 36 -5.46 5.66 17.90
C TYR A 36 -4.82 6.89 18.54
N ARG A 37 -4.47 7.89 17.72
CA ARG A 37 -3.89 9.12 18.21
C ARG A 37 -4.89 9.86 19.11
N GLN A 38 -6.15 9.94 18.71
CA GLN A 38 -7.19 10.53 19.52
C GLN A 38 -7.39 9.76 20.84
N GLN A 39 -7.38 8.45 20.77
CA GLN A 39 -7.52 7.59 21.96
C GLN A 39 -6.32 7.74 22.90
N PHE A 40 -5.13 7.91 22.35
CA PHE A 40 -3.94 8.18 23.14
C PHE A 40 -4.06 9.51 23.87
N ASP A 41 -4.53 10.56 23.19
CA ASP A 41 -4.67 11.91 23.78
C ASP A 41 -5.62 11.91 24.97
N ILE A 42 -6.65 11.05 24.95
CA ILE A 42 -7.58 10.95 26.09
C ILE A 42 -7.23 9.83 27.06
N GLY A 43 -6.05 9.24 26.90
CA GLY A 43 -5.52 8.26 27.84
C GLY A 43 -6.05 6.83 27.68
N GLN A 44 -6.76 6.53 26.58
CA GLN A 44 -7.32 5.20 26.34
C GLN A 44 -6.38 4.25 25.60
N ARG A 45 -5.29 4.75 25.04
CA ARG A 45 -4.30 3.94 24.34
C ARG A 45 -2.90 4.23 24.86
N SER A 46 -2.04 3.21 24.82
CA SER A 46 -0.65 3.37 25.20
C SER A 46 0.17 3.98 24.07
N LEU A 47 1.32 4.56 24.42
CA LEU A 47 2.27 5.05 23.43
C LEU A 47 2.71 3.95 22.47
N LEU A 48 2.89 2.73 22.99
CA LEU A 48 3.30 1.60 22.16
C LEU A 48 2.26 1.30 21.06
N ASP A 49 0.97 1.35 21.41
CA ASP A 49 -0.10 1.16 20.43
C ASP A 49 -0.04 2.22 19.33
N LEU A 50 0.20 3.48 19.70
CA LEU A 50 0.31 4.56 18.75
C LEU A 50 1.53 4.38 17.84
N LEU A 51 2.67 3.98 18.40
CA LEU A 51 3.88 3.73 17.63
C LEU A 51 3.69 2.57 16.65
N ASN A 52 2.99 1.53 17.06
CA ASN A 52 2.66 0.40 16.17
C ASN A 52 1.78 0.87 15.01
N ALA A 53 0.79 1.70 15.27
CA ALA A 53 -0.08 2.25 14.23
C ALA A 53 0.70 3.12 13.24
N GLU A 54 1.61 3.97 13.74
CA GLU A 54 2.47 4.79 12.90
C GLU A 54 3.37 3.91 12.01
N ASN A 55 3.91 2.84 12.57
CA ASN A 55 4.75 1.91 11.82
C ASN A 55 3.95 1.20 10.72
N GLU A 56 2.70 0.84 10.99
CA GLU A 56 1.83 0.24 9.97
C GLU A 56 1.56 1.19 8.82
N VAL A 57 1.34 2.48 9.11
CA VAL A 57 1.17 3.51 8.07
C VAL A 57 2.43 3.59 7.21
N TYR A 58 3.59 3.63 7.82
CA TYR A 58 4.86 3.70 7.11
C TYR A 58 5.04 2.48 6.19
N THR A 59 4.80 1.29 6.72
CA THR A 59 4.93 0.04 5.98
C THR A 59 3.95 -0.01 4.80
N ALA A 60 2.71 0.40 5.02
CA ALA A 60 1.68 0.42 3.98
C ALA A 60 2.04 1.40 2.86
N ARG A 61 2.50 2.60 3.21
CA ARG A 61 2.94 3.60 2.22
C ARG A 61 4.14 3.11 1.43
N ARG A 62 5.07 2.45 2.08
CA ARG A 62 6.24 1.88 1.41
C ARG A 62 5.83 0.80 0.43
N SER A 63 4.91 -0.09 0.83
CA SER A 63 4.40 -1.13 -0.06
C SER A 63 3.73 -0.53 -1.30
N LEU A 64 2.96 0.53 -1.12
CA LEU A 64 2.32 1.23 -2.23
C LEU A 64 3.37 1.83 -3.17
N ALA A 65 4.39 2.47 -2.64
CA ALA A 65 5.45 3.07 -3.45
C ALA A 65 6.21 2.02 -4.25
N VAL A 66 6.53 0.88 -3.63
CA VAL A 66 7.20 -0.24 -4.31
C VAL A 66 6.33 -0.79 -5.44
N ALA A 67 5.03 -0.97 -5.18
CA ALA A 67 4.10 -1.47 -6.19
C ALA A 67 3.98 -0.49 -7.36
N GLN A 68 3.96 0.81 -7.10
CA GLN A 68 3.94 1.83 -8.16
C GLN A 68 5.20 1.76 -9.01
N ALA A 69 6.36 1.60 -8.38
CA ALA A 69 7.63 1.46 -9.11
C ALA A 69 7.63 0.20 -9.97
N ASP A 70 7.13 -0.92 -9.43
CA ASP A 70 7.03 -2.17 -10.18
C ASP A 70 6.13 -2.04 -11.39
N LEU A 71 5.01 -1.32 -11.26
CA LEU A 71 4.10 -1.08 -12.39
C LEU A 71 4.80 -0.28 -13.48
N GLU A 72 5.56 0.74 -13.11
CA GLU A 72 6.28 1.57 -14.08
C GLU A 72 7.33 0.76 -14.83
N ILE A 73 8.07 -0.11 -14.11
CA ILE A 73 9.05 -0.99 -14.73
C ILE A 73 8.35 -1.96 -15.69
N ALA A 74 7.22 -2.51 -15.31
CA ALA A 74 6.46 -3.42 -16.17
C ALA A 74 5.99 -2.73 -17.44
N LYS A 75 5.55 -1.48 -17.33
CA LYS A 75 5.15 -0.69 -18.52
C LYS A 75 6.31 -0.46 -19.47
N LEU A 76 7.49 -0.17 -18.92
CA LEU A 76 8.69 0.04 -19.74
C LEU A 76 9.10 -1.24 -20.47
N ARG A 77 8.94 -2.39 -19.82
CA ARG A 77 9.29 -3.67 -20.44
C ARG A 77 8.35 -4.08 -21.56
N THR A 78 7.10 -3.65 -21.51
CA THR A 78 6.11 -4.02 -22.52
C THR A 78 6.08 -3.08 -23.70
N GLN A 79 6.76 -1.96 -23.63
CA GLN A 79 6.94 -1.06 -24.75
C GLN A 79 8.15 -1.47 -25.59
#